data_97199d3f3b71352f9cfabffbe28da86d
#
_entry.id   97199d3f3b71352f9cfabffbe28da86d
#
_cell.length_a   1.000
_cell.length_b   1.000
_cell.length_c   1.000
_cell.angle_alpha   90.00
_cell.angle_beta   90.00
_cell.angle_gamma   90.00
#
_symmetry.space_group_name_H-M   'P 1'
#
loop_
_entity.id
_entity.type
_entity.pdbx_description
1 polymer ?
#
loop_
_entity_poly.entity_id
_entity_poly.type
_entity_poly.pdbx_seq_one_letter_code
_entity_poly.pdbx_strand_id
1 'polypeptide(L)'
;MAQQINRLLPALACLWGICGVQGVQATDININGTVVASACSVDTGTVDQTVTFEQARAVDYTKVSDSSEWQDFELTLSACPLSTTQVTAQFSGDADNDDSTKFANAQGSASGMALQLMTRDHQTEISPQGTLTVDVDKNSRRAVFPLSARMYTPTGHVTSGEFQTTVQLTFTYQ
;
A
#
# COMPACT_ATOMS: atom_id res chain seq x y z
N MET A 1 83.53 66.93 -39.42
CA MET A 1 83.57 67.97 -38.36
C MET A 1 82.34 67.85 -37.51
N ALA A 2 82.55 67.58 -36.23
CA ALA A 2 81.73 68.01 -35.08
C ALA A 2 80.26 67.64 -35.10
N GLN A 3 79.68 67.19 -34.14
CA GLN A 3 79.71 67.03 -32.65
C GLN A 3 78.45 66.41 -32.19
N GLN A 4 78.64 65.49 -31.30
CA GLN A 4 77.77 65.15 -30.19
C GLN A 4 76.54 66.00 -29.89
N ILE A 5 75.47 65.42 -29.49
CA ILE A 5 74.83 65.70 -28.22
C ILE A 5 73.82 64.53 -27.87
N ASN A 6 74.15 63.95 -26.79
CA ASN A 6 73.45 62.93 -26.01
C ASN A 6 72.20 63.53 -25.37
N ARG A 7 71.04 62.92 -25.49
CA ARG A 7 69.96 63.11 -24.51
C ARG A 7 69.20 61.84 -24.33
N LEU A 8 69.38 61.32 -23.12
CA LEU A 8 68.60 60.30 -22.50
C LEU A 8 67.14 60.74 -22.42
N LEU A 9 66.21 59.82 -22.79
CA LEU A 9 64.84 59.88 -22.37
C LEU A 9 64.44 58.49 -21.78
N PRO A 10 63.80 58.47 -20.62
CA PRO A 10 63.47 57.23 -19.95
C PRO A 10 62.30 56.54 -20.62
N ALA A 11 62.43 55.23 -20.72
CA ALA A 11 61.36 54.33 -21.14
C ALA A 11 60.29 54.28 -20.07
N LEU A 12 59.07 54.76 -20.43
CA LEU A 12 57.85 54.60 -19.63
C LEU A 12 57.23 53.21 -19.96
N ALA A 13 57.53 52.27 -19.17
CA ALA A 13 56.90 50.89 -19.23
C ALA A 13 55.45 51.00 -18.78
N CYS A 14 54.48 50.99 -19.70
CA CYS A 14 53.10 50.76 -19.41
C CYS A 14 52.89 49.31 -19.04
N LEU A 15 52.78 48.96 -17.74
CA LEU A 15 52.26 47.71 -17.22
C LEU A 15 50.75 47.68 -17.58
N TRP A 16 50.40 46.95 -18.59
CA TRP A 16 49.00 46.53 -18.79
C TRP A 16 48.71 45.44 -17.77
N GLY A 17 48.03 45.81 -16.69
CA GLY A 17 47.41 44.87 -15.77
C GLY A 17 46.32 44.11 -16.49
N ILE A 18 46.56 42.83 -16.73
CA ILE A 18 45.53 41.87 -17.16
C ILE A 18 44.62 41.65 -15.96
N CYS A 19 43.50 42.38 -15.94
CA CYS A 19 42.41 42.12 -14.98
C CYS A 19 41.74 40.81 -15.39
N GLY A 20 42.16 39.69 -14.76
CA GLY A 20 41.53 38.39 -14.94
C GLY A 20 40.09 38.47 -14.42
N VAL A 21 39.11 38.46 -15.34
CA VAL A 21 37.69 38.28 -14.99
C VAL A 21 37.55 36.84 -14.50
N GLN A 22 37.50 36.65 -13.19
CA GLN A 22 37.12 35.39 -12.62
C GLN A 22 35.61 35.20 -12.88
N GLY A 23 35.27 34.31 -13.80
CA GLY A 23 33.91 33.92 -14.06
C GLY A 23 33.31 33.27 -12.78
N VAL A 24 32.28 33.92 -12.25
CA VAL A 24 31.44 33.33 -11.18
C VAL A 24 30.71 32.17 -11.79
N GLN A 25 31.08 30.92 -11.40
CA GLN A 25 30.36 29.73 -11.78
C GLN A 25 29.11 29.61 -10.87
N ALA A 26 27.95 29.83 -11.46
CA ALA A 26 26.69 29.50 -10.79
C ALA A 26 26.54 27.96 -10.76
N THR A 27 26.42 27.39 -9.57
CA THR A 27 26.12 25.98 -9.40
C THR A 27 24.63 25.83 -9.18
N ASP A 28 23.94 25.13 -10.07
CA ASP A 28 22.53 24.79 -9.90
C ASP A 28 22.39 23.66 -8.89
N ILE A 29 21.63 23.90 -7.82
CA ILE A 29 21.27 22.87 -6.82
C ILE A 29 19.87 22.39 -7.16
N ASN A 30 19.76 21.13 -7.62
CA ASN A 30 18.48 20.46 -7.83
C ASN A 30 18.01 19.83 -6.52
N ILE A 31 16.90 20.33 -5.97
CA ILE A 31 16.26 19.79 -4.78
C ILE A 31 14.97 19.12 -5.21
N ASN A 32 14.92 17.78 -5.11
CA ASN A 32 13.74 16.99 -5.41
C ASN A 32 13.18 16.43 -4.10
N GLY A 33 11.88 16.49 -3.94
CA GLY A 33 11.16 15.92 -2.81
C GLY A 33 9.85 15.30 -3.28
N THR A 34 9.47 14.20 -2.68
CA THR A 34 8.17 13.57 -2.91
C THR A 34 7.25 13.89 -1.74
N VAL A 35 6.08 14.46 -2.02
CA VAL A 35 5.03 14.65 -1.02
C VAL A 35 4.05 13.49 -1.16
N VAL A 36 3.95 12.68 -0.12
CA VAL A 36 2.98 11.58 -0.04
C VAL A 36 1.76 12.02 0.75
N ALA A 37 0.60 11.41 0.47
CA ALA A 37 -0.61 11.63 1.26
C ALA A 37 -0.36 11.18 2.71
N SER A 38 -0.85 11.96 3.67
CA SER A 38 -0.78 11.58 5.08
C SER A 38 -1.72 10.39 5.36
N ALA A 39 -1.31 9.52 6.27
CA ALA A 39 -2.08 8.33 6.64
C ALA A 39 -3.35 8.68 7.42
N CYS A 40 -4.41 7.89 7.22
CA CYS A 40 -5.53 7.81 8.14
C CYS A 40 -5.14 7.04 9.41
N SER A 41 -5.92 7.17 10.47
CA SER A 41 -5.79 6.32 11.67
C SER A 41 -6.61 5.05 11.47
N VAL A 42 -6.00 3.89 11.67
CA VAL A 42 -6.74 2.62 11.69
C VAL A 42 -7.51 2.52 13.00
N ASP A 43 -8.83 2.31 12.93
CA ASP A 43 -9.66 2.21 14.15
C ASP A 43 -9.28 0.94 14.93
N THR A 44 -9.36 0.99 16.25
CA THR A 44 -8.95 -0.11 17.14
C THR A 44 -9.68 -1.42 16.86
N GLY A 45 -10.97 -1.35 16.50
CA GLY A 45 -11.75 -2.53 16.07
C GLY A 45 -11.32 -3.12 14.72
N THR A 46 -10.51 -2.38 13.94
CA THR A 46 -9.97 -2.84 12.65
C THR A 46 -8.59 -3.46 12.81
N VAL A 47 -7.80 -3.03 13.82
CA VAL A 47 -6.42 -3.51 14.02
C VAL A 47 -6.37 -5.02 14.27
N ASP A 48 -7.29 -5.53 15.11
CA ASP A 48 -7.40 -6.95 15.46
C ASP A 48 -8.84 -7.43 15.27
N GLN A 49 -9.36 -7.30 14.04
CA GLN A 49 -10.72 -7.74 13.72
C GLN A 49 -10.80 -9.27 13.72
N THR A 50 -11.69 -9.82 14.54
CA THR A 50 -12.02 -11.25 14.56
C THR A 50 -13.40 -11.48 13.97
N VAL A 51 -13.48 -12.35 12.96
CA VAL A 51 -14.73 -12.84 12.39
C VAL A 51 -14.94 -14.27 12.86
N THR A 52 -16.05 -14.52 13.54
CA THR A 52 -16.36 -15.84 14.08
C THR A 52 -17.46 -16.48 13.25
N PHE A 53 -17.23 -17.71 12.83
CA PHE A 53 -18.23 -18.53 12.13
C PHE A 53 -18.94 -19.45 13.13
N GLU A 54 -20.20 -19.75 12.84
CA GLU A 54 -20.92 -20.77 13.60
C GLU A 54 -20.30 -22.15 13.37
N GLN A 55 -20.53 -23.06 14.32
CA GLN A 55 -20.04 -24.43 14.21
C GLN A 55 -20.60 -25.12 12.97
N ALA A 56 -19.73 -25.56 12.09
CA ALA A 56 -20.05 -26.30 10.89
C ALA A 56 -19.84 -27.81 11.08
N ARG A 57 -20.64 -28.63 10.39
CA ARG A 57 -20.47 -30.08 10.38
C ARG A 57 -19.90 -30.50 9.04
N ALA A 58 -18.81 -31.25 9.02
CA ALA A 58 -18.14 -31.70 7.79
C ALA A 58 -19.10 -32.40 6.80
N VAL A 59 -20.13 -33.08 7.32
CA VAL A 59 -21.15 -33.76 6.49
C VAL A 59 -22.04 -32.81 5.67
N ASP A 60 -22.06 -31.55 6.01
CA ASP A 60 -22.85 -30.54 5.27
C ASP A 60 -22.05 -29.96 4.08
N TYR A 61 -20.74 -30.29 3.95
CA TYR A 61 -19.84 -29.78 2.93
C TYR A 61 -19.32 -30.92 2.04
N THR A 62 -20.23 -31.53 1.30
CA THR A 62 -19.95 -32.76 0.51
C THR A 62 -19.85 -32.47 -0.99
N LYS A 63 -20.17 -31.27 -1.41
CA LYS A 63 -20.11 -30.85 -2.82
C LYS A 63 -19.14 -29.69 -2.98
N VAL A 64 -18.54 -29.61 -4.14
CA VAL A 64 -17.75 -28.44 -4.54
C VAL A 64 -18.62 -27.18 -4.40
N SER A 65 -18.05 -26.14 -3.82
CA SER A 65 -18.68 -24.85 -3.56
C SER A 65 -19.72 -24.83 -2.42
N ASP A 66 -19.89 -25.89 -1.66
CA ASP A 66 -20.66 -25.80 -0.42
C ASP A 66 -19.99 -24.77 0.51
N SER A 67 -20.80 -23.98 1.20
CA SER A 67 -20.31 -22.86 2.00
C SER A 67 -21.20 -22.59 3.20
N SER A 68 -20.65 -21.94 4.22
CA SER A 68 -21.40 -21.43 5.37
C SER A 68 -22.21 -20.18 4.98
N GLU A 69 -23.03 -19.72 5.92
CA GLU A 69 -23.63 -18.39 5.84
C GLU A 69 -22.54 -17.31 5.86
N TRP A 70 -22.85 -16.18 5.23
CA TRP A 70 -21.98 -15.02 5.22
C TRP A 70 -21.93 -14.34 6.58
N GLN A 71 -20.74 -13.91 6.95
CA GLN A 71 -20.51 -13.05 8.10
C GLN A 71 -20.06 -11.68 7.60
N ASP A 72 -20.93 -10.70 7.78
CA ASP A 72 -20.66 -9.32 7.40
C ASP A 72 -19.83 -8.61 8.47
N PHE A 73 -18.84 -7.84 8.04
CA PHE A 73 -18.03 -7.00 8.90
C PHE A 73 -17.54 -5.76 8.13
N GLU A 74 -16.90 -4.86 8.80
CA GLU A 74 -16.31 -3.70 8.15
C GLU A 74 -14.97 -3.34 8.80
N LEU A 75 -14.06 -2.86 7.99
CA LEU A 75 -12.83 -2.26 8.44
C LEU A 75 -12.94 -0.75 8.26
N THR A 76 -12.61 0.00 9.30
CA THR A 76 -12.76 1.45 9.28
C THR A 76 -11.44 2.13 9.57
N LEU A 77 -11.13 3.13 8.75
CA LEU A 77 -10.08 4.08 9.00
C LEU A 77 -10.72 5.44 9.24
N SER A 78 -10.22 6.16 10.23
CA SER A 78 -10.75 7.47 10.66
C SER A 78 -9.68 8.55 10.64
N ALA A 79 -10.08 9.77 10.95
CA ALA A 79 -9.22 10.94 10.96
C ALA A 79 -8.38 11.12 9.69
N CYS A 80 -8.92 10.71 8.53
CA CYS A 80 -8.23 10.88 7.25
C CYS A 80 -7.97 12.37 6.98
N PRO A 81 -6.75 12.72 6.56
CA PRO A 81 -6.42 14.09 6.15
C PRO A 81 -7.27 14.53 4.96
N LEU A 82 -7.52 15.84 4.82
CA LEU A 82 -8.30 16.38 3.69
C LEU A 82 -7.63 16.16 2.33
N SER A 83 -6.33 15.92 2.31
CA SER A 83 -5.56 15.61 1.11
C SER A 83 -5.72 14.15 0.65
N THR A 84 -6.18 13.26 1.53
CA THR A 84 -6.40 11.84 1.22
C THR A 84 -7.79 11.66 0.65
N THR A 85 -7.88 11.19 -0.57
CA THR A 85 -9.16 11.01 -1.30
C THR A 85 -9.57 9.56 -1.41
N GLN A 86 -8.59 8.65 -1.43
CA GLN A 86 -8.81 7.21 -1.55
C GLN A 86 -7.87 6.44 -0.63
N VAL A 87 -8.30 5.27 -0.22
CA VAL A 87 -7.48 4.29 0.50
C VAL A 87 -7.57 2.96 -0.22
N THR A 88 -6.42 2.35 -0.49
CA THR A 88 -6.32 1.01 -1.04
C THR A 88 -5.81 0.06 0.05
N ALA A 89 -6.57 -0.99 0.33
CA ALA A 89 -6.16 -2.10 1.18
C ALA A 89 -5.62 -3.24 0.31
N GLN A 90 -4.46 -3.78 0.64
CA GLN A 90 -3.94 -5.03 0.11
C GLN A 90 -4.15 -6.13 1.14
N PHE A 91 -4.71 -7.26 0.72
CA PHE A 91 -5.04 -8.39 1.57
C PHE A 91 -4.00 -9.51 1.37
N SER A 92 -3.17 -9.75 2.36
CA SER A 92 -2.11 -10.76 2.32
C SER A 92 -2.45 -11.94 3.20
N GLY A 93 -2.23 -13.15 2.69
CA GLY A 93 -2.46 -14.40 3.41
C GLY A 93 -2.07 -15.58 2.52
N ASP A 94 -2.09 -16.77 3.08
CA ASP A 94 -1.80 -18.01 2.36
C ASP A 94 -2.96 -18.34 1.41
N ALA A 95 -2.64 -18.61 0.16
CA ALA A 95 -3.61 -19.09 -0.81
C ALA A 95 -3.94 -20.56 -0.57
N ASP A 96 -5.21 -20.93 -0.76
CA ASP A 96 -5.63 -22.33 -0.69
C ASP A 96 -5.05 -23.12 -1.88
N ASN A 97 -4.69 -24.38 -1.62
CA ASN A 97 -4.03 -25.22 -2.62
C ASN A 97 -4.99 -25.71 -3.71
N ASP A 98 -6.27 -25.86 -3.40
CA ASP A 98 -7.28 -26.35 -4.32
C ASP A 98 -7.99 -25.20 -5.07
N ASP A 99 -8.03 -24.00 -4.46
CA ASP A 99 -8.56 -22.78 -5.07
C ASP A 99 -7.75 -21.55 -4.62
N SER A 100 -6.78 -21.15 -5.41
CA SER A 100 -5.86 -20.04 -5.10
C SER A 100 -6.54 -18.66 -4.99
N THR A 101 -7.81 -18.55 -5.32
CA THR A 101 -8.60 -17.32 -5.10
C THR A 101 -9.13 -17.21 -3.67
N LYS A 102 -8.99 -18.26 -2.87
CA LYS A 102 -9.44 -18.35 -1.48
C LYS A 102 -8.24 -18.33 -0.54
N PHE A 103 -8.47 -17.93 0.71
CA PHE A 103 -7.44 -17.99 1.76
C PHE A 103 -7.47 -19.35 2.42
N ALA A 104 -6.30 -19.95 2.57
CA ALA A 104 -6.13 -21.25 3.17
C ALA A 104 -6.54 -21.28 4.67
N ASN A 105 -7.04 -22.41 5.14
CA ASN A 105 -7.15 -22.74 6.56
C ASN A 105 -5.74 -23.05 7.13
N ALA A 106 -4.84 -22.06 7.15
CA ALA A 106 -3.41 -22.29 7.39
C ALA A 106 -3.07 -22.60 8.85
N GLN A 107 -3.89 -22.15 9.80
CA GLN A 107 -3.68 -22.37 11.23
C GLN A 107 -4.65 -23.39 11.83
N GLY A 108 -5.69 -23.78 11.08
CA GLY A 108 -6.66 -24.79 11.51
C GLY A 108 -6.28 -26.21 11.08
N SER A 109 -6.93 -27.20 11.68
CA SER A 109 -6.68 -28.62 11.42
C SER A 109 -7.69 -29.27 10.47
N ALA A 110 -8.81 -28.59 10.16
CA ALA A 110 -9.78 -29.07 9.17
C ALA A 110 -9.18 -28.98 7.76
N SER A 111 -9.24 -30.06 6.98
CA SER A 111 -8.81 -30.02 5.58
C SER A 111 -10.00 -29.85 4.63
N GLY A 112 -9.74 -29.35 3.41
CA GLY A 112 -10.74 -29.13 2.38
C GLY A 112 -11.65 -27.92 2.62
N MET A 113 -11.28 -27.03 3.54
CA MET A 113 -11.97 -25.78 3.83
C MET A 113 -11.05 -24.60 3.60
N ALA A 114 -11.59 -23.54 3.01
CA ALA A 114 -10.93 -22.27 2.75
C ALA A 114 -11.81 -21.08 3.17
N LEU A 115 -11.23 -19.90 3.30
CA LEU A 115 -11.98 -18.67 3.51
C LEU A 115 -12.27 -18.02 2.16
N GLN A 116 -13.52 -17.76 1.90
CA GLN A 116 -13.94 -16.87 0.82
C GLN A 116 -14.20 -15.48 1.41
N LEU A 117 -13.53 -14.47 0.86
CA LEU A 117 -13.66 -13.06 1.24
C LEU A 117 -14.20 -12.26 0.05
N MET A 118 -15.22 -11.46 0.28
CA MET A 118 -15.85 -10.63 -0.75
C MET A 118 -16.18 -9.24 -0.19
N THR A 119 -16.50 -8.32 -1.08
CA THR A 119 -17.25 -7.10 -0.71
C THR A 119 -18.63 -7.50 -0.19
N ARG A 120 -19.22 -6.69 0.71
CA ARG A 120 -20.52 -7.01 1.36
C ARG A 120 -21.68 -7.18 0.36
N ASP A 121 -21.59 -6.57 -0.80
CA ASP A 121 -22.56 -6.75 -1.89
C ASP A 121 -22.35 -8.04 -2.68
N HIS A 122 -21.35 -8.85 -2.33
CA HIS A 122 -20.92 -10.09 -2.97
C HIS A 122 -20.61 -9.96 -4.47
N GLN A 123 -20.20 -8.76 -4.93
CA GLN A 123 -19.86 -8.54 -6.34
C GLN A 123 -18.37 -8.70 -6.63
N THR A 124 -17.52 -8.40 -5.65
CA THR A 124 -16.07 -8.46 -5.85
C THR A 124 -15.44 -9.45 -4.87
N GLU A 125 -14.83 -10.49 -5.41
CA GLU A 125 -14.03 -11.43 -4.61
C GLU A 125 -12.64 -10.86 -4.34
N ILE A 126 -12.17 -11.05 -3.11
CA ILE A 126 -10.87 -10.57 -2.66
C ILE A 126 -10.00 -11.81 -2.44
N SER A 127 -9.07 -12.03 -3.34
CA SER A 127 -8.12 -13.14 -3.31
C SER A 127 -6.87 -12.78 -2.48
N PRO A 128 -6.06 -13.77 -2.09
CA PRO A 128 -4.73 -13.53 -1.53
C PRO A 128 -3.88 -12.63 -2.44
N GLN A 129 -3.24 -11.60 -1.85
CA GLN A 129 -2.54 -10.51 -2.53
C GLN A 129 -3.44 -9.55 -3.33
N GLY A 130 -4.76 -9.74 -3.30
CA GLY A 130 -5.73 -8.84 -3.92
C GLY A 130 -5.80 -7.48 -3.23
N THR A 131 -6.36 -6.50 -3.94
CA THR A 131 -6.54 -5.14 -3.43
C THR A 131 -7.98 -4.68 -3.56
N LEU A 132 -8.41 -3.84 -2.61
CA LEU A 132 -9.68 -3.14 -2.66
C LEU A 132 -9.44 -1.65 -2.39
N THR A 133 -9.98 -0.78 -3.24
CA THR A 133 -9.88 0.67 -3.08
C THR A 133 -11.25 1.23 -2.71
N VAL A 134 -11.29 2.11 -1.72
CA VAL A 134 -12.49 2.84 -1.31
C VAL A 134 -12.21 4.34 -1.26
N ASP A 135 -13.24 5.14 -1.49
CA ASP A 135 -13.16 6.58 -1.35
C ASP A 135 -13.21 6.99 0.13
N VAL A 136 -12.53 8.09 0.45
CA VAL A 136 -12.65 8.74 1.76
C VAL A 136 -13.86 9.66 1.75
N ASP A 137 -14.80 9.44 2.66
CA ASP A 137 -15.88 10.39 2.90
C ASP A 137 -15.30 11.67 3.51
N LYS A 138 -15.39 12.77 2.78
CA LYS A 138 -14.79 14.05 3.16
C LYS A 138 -15.50 14.70 4.37
N ASN A 139 -16.78 14.38 4.61
CA ASN A 139 -17.54 14.95 5.72
C ASN A 139 -17.20 14.25 7.03
N SER A 140 -17.22 12.93 7.04
CA SER A 140 -16.87 12.12 8.20
C SER A 140 -15.35 11.89 8.35
N ARG A 141 -14.57 12.14 7.29
CA ARG A 141 -13.13 11.86 7.20
C ARG A 141 -12.80 10.41 7.51
N ARG A 142 -13.60 9.50 6.93
CA ARG A 142 -13.49 8.05 7.13
C ARG A 142 -13.40 7.33 5.81
N ALA A 143 -12.67 6.22 5.80
CA ALA A 143 -12.69 5.22 4.76
C ALA A 143 -13.25 3.93 5.35
N VAL A 144 -14.24 3.34 4.73
CA VAL A 144 -14.91 2.12 5.19
C VAL A 144 -14.83 1.05 4.13
N PHE A 145 -14.35 -0.13 4.51
CA PHE A 145 -14.28 -1.32 3.67
C PHE A 145 -15.39 -2.28 4.12
N PRO A 146 -16.57 -2.30 3.46
CA PRO A 146 -17.64 -3.22 3.77
C PRO A 146 -17.31 -4.59 3.19
N LEU A 147 -17.13 -5.59 4.05
CA LEU A 147 -16.66 -6.92 3.71
C LEU A 147 -17.63 -7.99 4.18
N SER A 148 -17.53 -9.16 3.57
CA SER A 148 -18.27 -10.36 3.93
C SER A 148 -17.36 -11.57 3.76
N ALA A 149 -17.40 -12.48 4.72
CA ALA A 149 -16.59 -13.69 4.72
C ALA A 149 -17.43 -14.92 4.98
N ARG A 150 -17.02 -16.06 4.44
CA ARG A 150 -17.61 -17.37 4.74
C ARG A 150 -16.60 -18.49 4.64
N MET A 151 -16.86 -19.58 5.32
CA MET A 151 -16.19 -20.85 5.06
C MET A 151 -16.68 -21.44 3.76
N TYR A 152 -15.77 -21.99 2.96
CA TYR A 152 -16.02 -22.49 1.61
C TYR A 152 -15.22 -23.77 1.38
N THR A 153 -15.78 -24.75 0.68
CA THR A 153 -15.02 -25.92 0.27
C THR A 153 -14.79 -25.95 -1.23
N PRO A 154 -13.52 -25.92 -1.68
CA PRO A 154 -13.20 -26.05 -3.10
C PRO A 154 -13.49 -27.45 -3.67
N THR A 155 -13.43 -28.49 -2.84
CA THR A 155 -13.43 -29.88 -3.30
C THR A 155 -14.64 -30.71 -2.85
N GLY A 156 -15.36 -30.28 -1.81
CA GLY A 156 -16.42 -31.08 -1.16
C GLY A 156 -15.89 -32.23 -0.29
N HIS A 157 -14.60 -32.24 0.03
CA HIS A 157 -13.96 -33.28 0.87
C HIS A 157 -13.44 -32.66 2.17
N VAL A 158 -14.34 -32.35 3.07
CA VAL A 158 -14.04 -31.67 4.32
C VAL A 158 -13.84 -32.70 5.45
N THR A 159 -12.76 -32.51 6.22
CA THR A 159 -12.53 -33.26 7.47
C THR A 159 -12.91 -32.43 8.69
N SER A 160 -13.27 -33.10 9.78
CA SER A 160 -13.46 -32.43 11.07
C SER A 160 -12.14 -31.83 11.58
N GLY A 161 -12.23 -30.67 12.18
CA GLY A 161 -11.07 -29.94 12.71
C GLY A 161 -11.41 -28.49 12.99
N GLU A 162 -10.41 -27.72 13.34
CA GLU A 162 -10.53 -26.29 13.55
C GLU A 162 -10.37 -25.54 12.20
N PHE A 163 -11.12 -24.47 12.04
CA PHE A 163 -10.96 -23.51 10.96
C PHE A 163 -10.37 -22.22 11.54
N GLN A 164 -9.16 -21.88 11.09
CA GLN A 164 -8.48 -20.67 11.49
C GLN A 164 -7.57 -20.16 10.38
N THR A 165 -7.78 -18.94 9.97
CA THR A 165 -6.94 -18.24 8.97
C THR A 165 -6.69 -16.81 9.41
N THR A 166 -5.57 -16.26 8.99
CA THR A 166 -5.20 -14.88 9.24
C THR A 166 -4.99 -14.16 7.91
N VAL A 167 -5.66 -13.04 7.75
CA VAL A 167 -5.49 -12.14 6.61
C VAL A 167 -4.88 -10.84 7.13
N GLN A 168 -3.70 -10.50 6.62
CA GLN A 168 -2.99 -9.26 6.96
C GLN A 168 -3.34 -8.17 5.96
N LEU A 169 -3.48 -6.94 6.44
CA LEU A 169 -3.81 -5.80 5.59
C LEU A 169 -2.71 -4.74 5.62
N THR A 170 -2.40 -4.22 4.43
CA THR A 170 -1.54 -3.05 4.26
C THR A 170 -2.33 -1.96 3.55
N PHE A 171 -2.31 -0.75 4.09
CA PHE A 171 -3.05 0.38 3.52
C PHE A 171 -2.12 1.35 2.79
N THR A 172 -2.55 1.78 1.61
CA THR A 172 -1.91 2.83 0.81
C THR A 172 -2.90 3.98 0.63
N TYR A 173 -2.42 5.21 0.79
CA TYR A 173 -3.24 6.42 0.82
C TYR A 173 -2.96 7.28 -0.42
N GLN A 174 -4.03 7.83 -1.04
CA GLN A 174 -3.94 8.67 -2.23
C GLN A 174 -4.74 9.97 -2.08
#